data_bb5ccda882ab519a99177180eba643a4
#
_entry.id   bb5ccda882ab519a99177180eba643a4
#
_cell.length_a   1.000
_cell.length_b   1.000
_cell.length_c   1.000
_cell.angle_alpha   90.00
_cell.angle_beta   90.00
_cell.angle_gamma   90.00
#
_symmetry.space_group_name_H-M   'P 1'
#
loop_
_entity.id
_entity.type
_entity.pdbx_description
1 polymer ?
#
loop_
_entity_poly.entity_id
_entity_poly.type
_entity_poly.pdbx_seq_one_letter_code
_entity_poly.pdbx_strand_id
1 'polypeptide(L)'
;MKCKIETSNGIMFLKGIDGDKRLEIADYIELHDSSLLMVSLILDKKEYFDWGKNHVIYTKLWGCIDSMMNVVVPFIYSHMKVEFNYIRADKEVGYNIFFESPEYASYYFNQYGVPVIYSTKKEMPGWDWVRDSDYKCISIAQKDGKQGVVRNDGSVFVEPIYKKVEINFSNPEIIVTSDNNIRTSIVYIKDEKAWRFLPIGHRYIYFSYDLYVLVNRNDLKYAVDKQFNIVVLPCFDSIKVDSHYIVVKRNGQCGILSRNKTIFVNGIRNPIYAPITKIEFDDIKILGNRAIVVKNALQGIINLENGDILCLPCIPIEYPILPYTLNDNAIAFKTTKHQYGYFDLEGHLLF
;
A
#
# COMPACT_ATOMS: atom_id res chain seq x y z
N MET A 1 10.74 -15.73 -21.58
CA MET A 1 12.03 -15.10 -21.90
C MET A 1 12.98 -16.15 -22.48
N LYS A 2 13.81 -15.81 -23.46
CA LYS A 2 14.71 -16.77 -24.14
C LYS A 2 16.21 -16.49 -23.92
N CYS A 3 16.58 -15.44 -23.16
CA CYS A 3 17.96 -15.22 -22.71
C CYS A 3 18.20 -15.96 -21.37
N LYS A 4 19.41 -16.46 -21.16
CA LYS A 4 19.83 -17.07 -19.89
C LYS A 4 20.74 -16.13 -19.16
N ILE A 5 20.57 -16.03 -17.84
CA ILE A 5 21.48 -15.33 -16.94
C ILE A 5 22.38 -16.38 -16.32
N GLU A 6 23.67 -16.20 -16.45
CA GLU A 6 24.72 -17.07 -15.88
C GLU A 6 25.58 -16.24 -14.94
N THR A 7 25.95 -16.79 -13.79
CA THR A 7 26.92 -16.17 -12.88
C THR A 7 28.20 -16.98 -12.91
N SER A 8 29.32 -16.32 -13.19
CA SER A 8 30.65 -16.92 -13.17
C SER A 8 31.61 -16.00 -12.44
N ASN A 9 32.31 -16.50 -11.41
CA ASN A 9 33.25 -15.72 -10.59
C ASN A 9 32.66 -14.43 -9.99
N GLY A 10 31.36 -14.46 -9.60
CA GLY A 10 30.67 -13.29 -9.03
C GLY A 10 30.22 -12.25 -10.06
N ILE A 11 30.45 -12.49 -11.35
CA ILE A 11 30.02 -11.61 -12.44
C ILE A 11 28.78 -12.22 -13.11
N MET A 12 27.75 -11.42 -13.34
CA MET A 12 26.55 -11.84 -14.07
C MET A 12 26.72 -11.63 -15.55
N PHE A 13 26.33 -12.62 -16.32
CA PHE A 13 26.35 -12.57 -17.77
C PHE A 13 24.98 -12.93 -18.31
N LEU A 14 24.55 -12.15 -19.29
CA LEU A 14 23.41 -12.47 -20.10
C LEU A 14 23.87 -13.16 -21.38
N LYS A 15 23.27 -14.30 -21.70
CA LYS A 15 23.59 -15.14 -22.85
C LYS A 15 22.39 -15.24 -23.78
N GLY A 16 22.59 -14.94 -25.06
CA GLY A 16 21.59 -15.14 -26.10
C GLY A 16 21.28 -16.59 -26.36
N ILE A 17 20.17 -16.88 -27.06
CA ILE A 17 19.72 -18.26 -27.38
C ILE A 17 20.76 -19.00 -28.20
N ASP A 18 21.38 -18.31 -29.15
CA ASP A 18 22.33 -18.90 -30.10
C ASP A 18 23.73 -19.09 -29.51
N GLY A 19 23.93 -18.68 -28.23
CA GLY A 19 25.17 -18.89 -27.49
C GLY A 19 26.33 -17.96 -27.88
N ASP A 20 26.23 -17.24 -29.00
CA ASP A 20 27.31 -16.43 -29.54
C ASP A 20 27.44 -15.02 -28.93
N LYS A 21 26.35 -14.52 -28.35
CA LYS A 21 26.34 -13.19 -27.69
C LYS A 21 26.35 -13.37 -26.18
N ARG A 22 27.32 -12.75 -25.53
CA ARG A 22 27.46 -12.72 -24.08
C ARG A 22 27.67 -11.27 -23.63
N LEU A 23 26.84 -10.79 -22.72
CA LEU A 23 26.90 -9.43 -22.19
C LEU A 23 27.08 -9.47 -20.68
N GLU A 24 28.11 -8.80 -20.17
CA GLU A 24 28.30 -8.59 -18.73
C GLU A 24 27.30 -7.56 -18.21
N ILE A 25 26.54 -7.91 -17.18
CA ILE A 25 25.51 -7.06 -16.60
C ILE A 25 25.73 -6.88 -15.11
N ALA A 26 25.33 -5.71 -14.56
CA ALA A 26 25.35 -5.45 -13.14
C ALA A 26 24.04 -5.85 -12.48
N ASP A 27 22.91 -5.49 -13.09
CA ASP A 27 21.56 -5.77 -12.62
C ASP A 27 20.64 -6.00 -13.81
N TYR A 28 19.49 -6.65 -13.54
CA TYR A 28 18.45 -6.83 -14.53
C TYR A 28 17.05 -6.81 -13.90
N ILE A 29 16.05 -6.45 -14.71
CA ILE A 29 14.63 -6.51 -14.35
C ILE A 29 13.88 -7.13 -15.53
N GLU A 30 13.17 -8.23 -15.28
CA GLU A 30 12.26 -8.82 -16.26
C GLU A 30 10.97 -8.01 -16.34
N LEU A 31 10.58 -7.64 -17.52
CA LEU A 31 9.33 -6.93 -17.75
C LEU A 31 8.21 -7.94 -17.95
N HIS A 32 7.23 -7.95 -17.05
CA HIS A 32 6.03 -8.78 -17.22
C HIS A 32 5.29 -8.40 -18.48
N ASP A 33 4.89 -9.42 -19.24
CA ASP A 33 4.16 -9.30 -20.52
C ASP A 33 4.92 -8.58 -21.65
N SER A 34 6.25 -8.47 -21.53
CA SER A 34 7.12 -7.88 -22.55
C SER A 34 8.17 -8.90 -23.02
N SER A 35 8.59 -8.76 -24.27
CA SER A 35 9.75 -9.46 -24.82
C SER A 35 11.08 -8.78 -24.48
N LEU A 36 11.04 -7.68 -23.73
CA LEU A 36 12.20 -6.90 -23.35
C LEU A 36 12.74 -7.30 -21.98
N LEU A 37 14.06 -7.17 -21.83
CA LEU A 37 14.79 -7.26 -20.59
C LEU A 37 15.45 -5.90 -20.31
N MET A 38 15.16 -5.32 -19.16
CA MET A 38 15.84 -4.12 -18.68
C MET A 38 17.12 -4.54 -17.97
N VAL A 39 18.27 -4.04 -18.40
CA VAL A 39 19.57 -4.42 -17.86
C VAL A 39 20.44 -3.18 -17.60
N SER A 40 21.35 -3.29 -16.64
CA SER A 40 22.36 -2.27 -16.40
C SER A 40 23.75 -2.80 -16.73
N LEU A 41 24.57 -1.96 -17.36
CA LEU A 41 25.98 -2.21 -17.66
C LEU A 41 26.85 -1.44 -16.68
N ILE A 42 27.95 -2.04 -16.25
CA ILE A 42 28.99 -1.35 -15.46
C ILE A 42 29.87 -0.57 -16.45
N LEU A 43 29.93 0.76 -16.27
CA LEU A 43 30.83 1.62 -17.05
C LEU A 43 32.18 1.83 -16.35
N ASP A 44 32.12 2.01 -15.04
CA ASP A 44 33.30 2.32 -14.24
C ASP A 44 33.16 1.72 -12.84
N LYS A 45 34.29 1.34 -12.26
CA LYS A 45 34.40 0.81 -10.92
C LYS A 45 35.39 1.66 -10.15
N LYS A 46 34.92 2.37 -9.12
CA LYS A 46 35.79 3.15 -8.21
C LYS A 46 35.84 2.43 -6.87
N GLU A 47 37.05 2.15 -6.43
CA GLU A 47 37.32 1.63 -5.10
C GLU A 47 37.79 2.76 -4.19
N TYR A 48 37.22 2.88 -3.03
CA TYR A 48 37.69 3.83 -2.01
C TYR A 48 37.65 3.15 -0.64
N PHE A 49 38.57 3.60 0.21
CA PHE A 49 38.69 3.10 1.57
C PHE A 49 38.15 4.15 2.54
N ASP A 50 37.13 3.78 3.31
CA ASP A 50 36.54 4.66 4.31
C ASP A 50 36.16 3.87 5.56
N TRP A 51 36.38 4.44 6.74
CA TRP A 51 36.09 3.83 8.05
C TRP A 51 36.58 2.39 8.21
N GLY A 52 37.78 2.07 7.67
CA GLY A 52 38.40 0.73 7.78
C GLY A 52 37.78 -0.33 6.89
N LYS A 53 36.95 0.06 5.90
CA LYS A 53 36.35 -0.85 4.93
C LYS A 53 36.63 -0.39 3.49
N ASN A 54 36.82 -1.38 2.62
CA ASN A 54 36.86 -1.14 1.19
C ASN A 54 35.44 -1.00 0.66
N HIS A 55 35.14 0.10 0.01
CA HIS A 55 33.89 0.36 -0.68
C HIS A 55 34.13 0.37 -2.18
N VAL A 56 33.16 -0.19 -2.92
CA VAL A 56 33.19 -0.20 -4.38
C VAL A 56 31.95 0.50 -4.88
N ILE A 57 32.14 1.58 -5.64
CA ILE A 57 31.05 2.27 -6.34
C ILE A 57 31.12 1.89 -7.80
N TYR A 58 29.99 1.47 -8.34
CA TYR A 58 29.83 1.18 -9.76
C TYR A 58 29.01 2.30 -10.42
N THR A 59 29.59 2.90 -11.46
CA THR A 59 28.80 3.75 -12.36
C THR A 59 28.08 2.82 -13.33
N LYS A 60 26.74 2.83 -13.29
CA LYS A 60 25.88 1.94 -14.10
C LYS A 60 25.07 2.76 -15.09
N LEU A 61 24.90 2.25 -16.29
CA LEU A 61 23.92 2.76 -17.23
C LEU A 61 22.90 1.68 -17.60
N TRP A 62 21.66 2.09 -17.59
CA TRP A 62 20.52 1.25 -17.90
C TRP A 62 20.08 1.37 -19.35
N GLY A 63 19.57 0.27 -19.88
CA GLY A 63 18.93 0.16 -21.20
C GLY A 63 18.03 -1.05 -21.29
N CYS A 64 17.42 -1.27 -22.44
CA CYS A 64 16.63 -2.48 -22.69
C CYS A 64 17.15 -3.22 -23.91
N ILE A 65 17.10 -4.55 -23.83
CA ILE A 65 17.39 -5.45 -24.93
C ILE A 65 16.20 -6.38 -25.19
N ASP A 66 16.09 -6.87 -26.42
CA ASP A 66 15.13 -7.89 -26.80
C ASP A 66 15.65 -9.33 -26.52
N SER A 67 14.84 -10.32 -26.84
CA SER A 67 15.20 -11.74 -26.68
C SER A 67 16.36 -12.21 -27.55
N MET A 68 16.75 -11.44 -28.57
CA MET A 68 17.90 -11.70 -29.46
C MET A 68 19.11 -10.85 -29.08
N MET A 69 19.06 -10.17 -27.90
CA MET A 69 20.09 -9.28 -27.40
C MET A 69 20.35 -8.04 -28.28
N ASN A 70 19.39 -7.62 -29.07
CA ASN A 70 19.46 -6.33 -29.75
C ASN A 70 19.10 -5.23 -28.76
N VAL A 71 19.86 -4.13 -28.82
CA VAL A 71 19.57 -2.96 -27.99
C VAL A 71 18.33 -2.25 -28.52
N VAL A 72 17.27 -2.22 -27.72
CA VAL A 72 16.00 -1.56 -28.04
C VAL A 72 15.93 -0.18 -27.41
N VAL A 73 16.36 -0.06 -26.14
CA VAL A 73 16.54 1.22 -25.45
C VAL A 73 18.04 1.39 -25.16
N PRO A 74 18.69 2.48 -25.60
CA PRO A 74 20.13 2.64 -25.48
C PRO A 74 20.59 2.73 -24.02
N PHE A 75 21.81 2.29 -23.74
CA PHE A 75 22.43 2.33 -22.41
C PHE A 75 23.02 3.72 -22.12
N ILE A 76 22.17 4.69 -21.88
CA ILE A 76 22.54 6.10 -21.61
C ILE A 76 21.82 6.67 -20.38
N TYR A 77 21.04 5.87 -19.66
CA TYR A 77 20.21 6.31 -18.56
C TYR A 77 20.82 5.92 -17.22
N SER A 78 20.88 6.86 -16.29
CA SER A 78 21.41 6.65 -14.93
C SER A 78 20.46 5.78 -14.10
N HIS A 79 19.16 5.91 -14.33
CA HIS A 79 18.12 5.14 -13.66
C HIS A 79 17.05 4.71 -14.66
N MET A 80 16.52 3.50 -14.46
CA MET A 80 15.34 3.04 -15.17
C MET A 80 14.42 2.31 -14.21
N LYS A 81 13.12 2.45 -14.40
CA LYS A 81 12.10 1.73 -13.64
C LYS A 81 10.88 1.48 -14.50
N VAL A 82 10.13 0.46 -14.12
CA VAL A 82 8.82 0.18 -14.72
C VAL A 82 7.78 0.97 -13.94
N GLU A 83 7.08 1.85 -14.63
CA GLU A 83 5.95 2.58 -14.11
C GLU A 83 4.71 2.18 -14.92
N PHE A 84 3.84 1.36 -14.32
CA PHE A 84 2.63 0.84 -14.96
C PHE A 84 2.92 0.06 -16.26
N ASN A 85 2.58 0.63 -17.42
CA ASN A 85 2.83 0.03 -18.74
C ASN A 85 3.98 0.71 -19.48
N TYR A 86 4.73 1.56 -18.81
CA TYR A 86 5.83 2.32 -19.40
C TYR A 86 7.14 2.02 -18.68
N ILE A 87 8.21 2.19 -19.41
CA ILE A 87 9.57 2.21 -18.87
C ILE A 87 9.94 3.69 -18.76
N ARG A 88 10.10 4.17 -17.54
CA ARG A 88 10.70 5.48 -17.29
C ARG A 88 12.20 5.34 -17.22
N ALA A 89 12.91 6.18 -17.96
CA ALA A 89 14.36 6.23 -18.03
C ALA A 89 14.85 7.66 -17.74
N ASP A 90 15.63 7.83 -16.69
CA ASP A 90 16.14 9.13 -16.25
C ASP A 90 17.60 9.28 -16.70
N LYS A 91 17.86 10.28 -17.52
CA LYS A 91 19.20 10.65 -17.99
C LYS A 91 19.68 11.87 -17.24
N GLU A 92 20.89 11.81 -16.68
CA GLU A 92 21.53 12.98 -16.09
C GLU A 92 21.87 14.00 -17.17
N VAL A 93 21.40 15.24 -17.01
CA VAL A 93 21.57 16.32 -17.98
C VAL A 93 22.33 17.53 -17.40
N GLY A 94 22.53 17.59 -16.10
CA GLY A 94 23.23 18.65 -15.41
C GLY A 94 23.36 18.41 -13.91
N TYR A 95 23.88 19.42 -13.24
CA TYR A 95 24.02 19.43 -11.78
C TYR A 95 23.44 20.72 -11.21
N ASN A 96 22.50 20.59 -10.29
CA ASN A 96 21.91 21.73 -9.61
C ASN A 96 22.79 22.17 -8.45
N ILE A 97 23.45 23.31 -8.60
CA ILE A 97 24.39 23.85 -7.62
C ILE A 97 23.69 24.27 -6.32
N PHE A 98 22.42 24.70 -6.38
CA PHE A 98 21.67 25.15 -5.20
C PHE A 98 21.18 23.99 -4.31
N PHE A 99 20.91 22.85 -4.91
CA PHE A 99 20.43 21.65 -4.18
C PHE A 99 21.52 20.58 -4.06
N GLU A 100 22.72 20.84 -4.55
CA GLU A 100 23.87 19.91 -4.55
C GLU A 100 23.47 18.51 -5.08
N SER A 101 22.66 18.47 -6.14
CA SER A 101 22.10 17.24 -6.70
C SER A 101 22.12 17.22 -8.22
N PRO A 102 22.27 16.04 -8.85
CA PRO A 102 22.15 15.92 -10.31
C PRO A 102 20.76 16.28 -10.80
N GLU A 103 20.69 16.91 -11.96
CA GLU A 103 19.45 17.16 -12.68
C GLU A 103 19.20 16.04 -13.69
N TYR A 104 17.97 15.54 -13.74
CA TYR A 104 17.58 14.46 -14.61
C TYR A 104 16.50 14.90 -15.61
N ALA A 105 16.65 14.47 -16.86
CA ALA A 105 15.58 14.47 -17.85
C ALA A 105 14.96 13.07 -17.91
N SER A 106 13.64 12.99 -17.77
CA SER A 106 12.91 11.72 -17.84
C SER A 106 12.42 11.45 -19.24
N TYR A 107 12.66 10.25 -19.71
CA TYR A 107 12.21 9.71 -20.99
C TYR A 107 11.29 8.53 -20.73
N TYR A 108 10.29 8.35 -21.59
CA TYR A 108 9.32 7.27 -21.43
C TYR A 108 9.30 6.40 -22.67
N PHE A 109 9.18 5.11 -22.46
CA PHE A 109 9.07 4.10 -23.51
C PHE A 109 7.88 3.18 -23.18
N ASN A 110 7.19 2.71 -24.19
CA ASN A 110 6.17 1.68 -24.01
C ASN A 110 6.82 0.32 -23.68
N GLN A 111 6.02 -0.69 -23.42
CA GLN A 111 6.47 -2.06 -23.14
C GLN A 111 7.26 -2.72 -24.29
N TYR A 112 7.29 -2.12 -25.48
CA TYR A 112 8.07 -2.56 -26.64
C TYR A 112 9.32 -1.73 -26.87
N GLY A 113 9.65 -0.80 -25.95
CA GLY A 113 10.82 0.09 -26.05
C GLY A 113 10.68 1.23 -27.05
N VAL A 114 9.48 1.46 -27.59
CA VAL A 114 9.23 2.61 -28.47
C VAL A 114 9.10 3.87 -27.63
N PRO A 115 9.87 4.95 -27.95
CA PRO A 115 9.73 6.21 -27.23
C PRO A 115 8.29 6.72 -27.25
N VAL A 116 7.80 7.11 -26.10
CA VAL A 116 6.48 7.73 -25.95
C VAL A 116 6.73 9.18 -25.59
N ILE A 117 6.14 10.10 -26.34
CA ILE A 117 6.15 11.50 -25.96
C ILE A 117 5.20 11.62 -24.76
N TYR A 118 5.79 11.70 -23.58
CA TYR A 118 5.04 11.98 -22.36
C TYR A 118 4.69 13.47 -22.38
N SER A 119 3.62 13.81 -23.06
CA SER A 119 3.04 15.14 -22.99
C SER A 119 2.28 15.21 -21.66
N THR A 120 2.81 16.00 -20.73
CA THR A 120 2.08 16.33 -19.48
C THR A 120 0.75 17.04 -19.74
N LYS A 121 0.50 17.42 -21.00
CA LYS A 121 -0.76 18.00 -21.49
C LYS A 121 -1.06 17.44 -22.85
N LYS A 122 -2.09 16.61 -22.96
CA LYS A 122 -2.64 16.15 -24.22
C LYS A 122 -3.68 17.18 -24.67
N GLU A 123 -3.52 17.70 -25.87
CA GLU A 123 -4.58 18.50 -26.49
C GLU A 123 -5.72 17.54 -26.89
N MET A 124 -6.85 17.70 -26.21
CA MET A 124 -8.06 16.95 -26.52
C MET A 124 -9.14 17.96 -26.88
N PRO A 125 -9.78 17.87 -28.06
CA PRO A 125 -10.79 18.82 -28.47
C PRO A 125 -11.91 18.99 -27.42
N GLY A 126 -12.22 20.23 -27.07
CA GLY A 126 -13.27 20.53 -26.10
C GLY A 126 -12.84 20.52 -24.64
N TRP A 127 -11.54 20.39 -24.35
CA TRP A 127 -10.96 20.47 -23.03
C TRP A 127 -9.93 21.58 -22.94
N ASP A 128 -9.84 22.29 -21.81
CA ASP A 128 -8.82 23.31 -21.56
C ASP A 128 -7.43 22.67 -21.51
N TRP A 129 -7.35 21.53 -20.83
CA TRP A 129 -6.17 20.69 -20.78
C TRP A 129 -6.51 19.27 -20.28
N VAL A 130 -5.68 18.31 -20.65
CA VAL A 130 -5.72 16.94 -20.15
C VAL A 130 -4.33 16.59 -19.62
N ARG A 131 -4.26 16.10 -18.38
CA ARG A 131 -3.03 15.57 -17.79
C ARG A 131 -3.12 14.05 -17.78
N ASP A 132 -2.24 13.41 -18.54
CA ASP A 132 -2.16 11.96 -18.46
C ASP A 132 -1.89 11.50 -17.04
N SER A 133 -2.71 10.58 -16.57
CA SER A 133 -2.39 9.76 -15.44
C SER A 133 -2.21 8.36 -16.01
N ASP A 134 -1.03 7.78 -15.89
CA ASP A 134 -0.74 6.43 -16.40
C ASP A 134 -1.52 5.33 -15.70
N TYR A 135 -2.52 5.71 -14.93
CA TYR A 135 -3.28 4.80 -14.10
C TYR A 135 -4.58 4.36 -14.78
N LYS A 136 -4.62 3.05 -15.15
CA LYS A 136 -5.88 2.42 -15.62
C LYS A 136 -6.55 3.11 -16.80
N CYS A 137 -5.76 3.67 -17.71
CA CYS A 137 -6.26 4.34 -18.92
C CYS A 137 -7.20 5.51 -18.65
N ILE A 138 -6.96 6.25 -17.57
CA ILE A 138 -7.70 7.46 -17.22
C ILE A 138 -6.76 8.65 -17.11
N SER A 139 -7.25 9.85 -17.34
CA SER A 139 -6.50 11.11 -17.30
C SER A 139 -7.32 12.19 -16.59
N ILE A 140 -6.66 13.05 -15.82
CA ILE A 140 -7.33 14.25 -15.27
C ILE A 140 -7.49 15.25 -16.40
N ALA A 141 -8.69 15.79 -16.57
CA ALA A 141 -8.98 16.81 -17.57
C ALA A 141 -9.68 18.02 -16.95
N GLN A 142 -9.45 19.19 -17.53
CA GLN A 142 -10.13 20.42 -17.13
C GLN A 142 -10.96 20.96 -18.28
N LYS A 143 -12.15 21.46 -17.95
CA LYS A 143 -13.03 22.17 -18.85
C LYS A 143 -13.72 23.29 -18.08
N ASP A 144 -13.72 24.52 -18.64
CA ASP A 144 -14.35 25.71 -18.02
C ASP A 144 -13.90 25.93 -16.56
N GLY A 145 -12.59 25.68 -16.28
CA GLY A 145 -11.99 25.83 -14.95
C GLY A 145 -12.33 24.72 -13.97
N LYS A 146 -13.13 23.72 -14.35
CA LYS A 146 -13.49 22.54 -13.51
C LYS A 146 -12.77 21.31 -13.97
N GLN A 147 -12.43 20.43 -13.00
CA GLN A 147 -11.72 19.20 -13.26
C GLN A 147 -12.65 17.99 -13.28
N GLY A 148 -12.32 17.05 -14.12
CA GLY A 148 -12.95 15.75 -14.25
C GLY A 148 -11.92 14.70 -14.61
N VAL A 149 -12.39 13.52 -15.06
CA VAL A 149 -11.55 12.41 -15.52
C VAL A 149 -12.08 11.92 -16.86
N VAL A 150 -11.16 11.72 -17.78
CA VAL A 150 -11.45 11.13 -19.11
C VAL A 150 -10.73 9.82 -19.27
N ARG A 151 -11.27 8.92 -20.08
CA ARG A 151 -10.59 7.70 -20.51
C ARG A 151 -9.68 7.97 -21.70
N ASN A 152 -8.81 7.02 -22.03
CA ASN A 152 -7.90 7.12 -23.17
C ASN A 152 -8.63 7.22 -24.51
N ASP A 153 -9.87 6.72 -24.59
CA ASP A 153 -10.73 6.85 -25.77
C ASP A 153 -11.41 8.22 -25.91
N GLY A 154 -11.18 9.11 -24.94
CA GLY A 154 -11.77 10.45 -24.90
C GLY A 154 -13.13 10.51 -24.21
N SER A 155 -13.71 9.37 -23.79
CA SER A 155 -14.98 9.37 -23.09
C SER A 155 -14.84 9.95 -21.68
N VAL A 156 -15.85 10.71 -21.25
CA VAL A 156 -15.89 11.26 -19.89
C VAL A 156 -16.16 10.12 -18.90
N PHE A 157 -15.29 9.99 -17.92
CA PHE A 157 -15.45 9.06 -16.82
C PHE A 157 -16.00 9.74 -15.57
N VAL A 158 -15.46 10.91 -15.23
CA VAL A 158 -15.94 11.78 -14.16
C VAL A 158 -16.18 13.16 -14.78
N GLU A 159 -17.41 13.66 -14.64
CA GLU A 159 -17.79 14.98 -15.19
C GLU A 159 -16.89 16.09 -14.65
N PRO A 160 -16.55 17.11 -15.49
CA PRO A 160 -15.69 18.23 -15.10
C PRO A 160 -16.49 19.28 -14.30
N ILE A 161 -16.94 18.89 -13.12
CA ILE A 161 -17.72 19.73 -12.20
C ILE A 161 -17.00 19.99 -10.88
N TYR A 162 -15.83 19.39 -10.68
CA TYR A 162 -15.11 19.47 -9.43
C TYR A 162 -14.06 20.59 -9.43
N LYS A 163 -13.81 21.17 -8.26
CA LYS A 163 -12.74 22.15 -8.03
C LYS A 163 -11.36 21.51 -8.23
N LYS A 164 -11.19 20.25 -7.79
CA LYS A 164 -9.93 19.50 -7.86
C LYS A 164 -10.19 18.02 -8.01
N VAL A 165 -9.35 17.37 -8.80
CA VAL A 165 -9.29 15.92 -8.92
C VAL A 165 -7.85 15.47 -8.63
N GLU A 166 -7.69 14.41 -7.83
CA GLU A 166 -6.42 13.81 -7.47
C GLU A 166 -6.52 12.29 -7.71
N ILE A 167 -5.52 11.70 -8.32
CA ILE A 167 -5.42 10.25 -8.48
C ILE A 167 -4.34 9.75 -7.53
N ASN A 168 -4.72 8.83 -6.65
CA ASN A 168 -3.79 8.20 -5.72
C ASN A 168 -3.29 6.89 -6.36
N PHE A 169 -2.00 6.86 -6.71
CA PHE A 169 -1.41 5.71 -7.39
C PHE A 169 -1.07 4.56 -6.43
N SER A 170 -0.79 4.87 -5.17
CA SER A 170 -0.47 3.86 -4.15
C SER A 170 -1.71 3.08 -3.72
N ASN A 171 -2.84 3.74 -3.72
CA ASN A 171 -4.17 3.16 -3.50
C ASN A 171 -5.00 3.38 -4.76
N PRO A 172 -5.76 2.40 -5.22
CA PRO A 172 -6.57 2.53 -6.44
C PRO A 172 -7.77 3.48 -6.21
N GLU A 173 -7.50 4.77 -6.10
CA GLU A 173 -8.44 5.79 -5.67
C GLU A 173 -8.33 7.06 -6.50
N ILE A 174 -9.47 7.63 -6.87
CA ILE A 174 -9.61 9.00 -7.36
C ILE A 174 -10.30 9.80 -6.27
N ILE A 175 -9.73 10.93 -5.89
CA ILE A 175 -10.33 11.85 -4.94
C ILE A 175 -10.83 13.06 -5.70
N VAL A 176 -12.14 13.32 -5.63
CA VAL A 176 -12.76 14.51 -6.18
C VAL A 176 -13.10 15.49 -5.05
N THR A 177 -12.82 16.77 -5.26
CA THR A 177 -13.10 17.83 -4.30
C THR A 177 -14.10 18.81 -4.92
N SER A 178 -15.24 18.98 -4.30
CA SER A 178 -16.28 19.95 -4.72
C SER A 178 -15.89 21.39 -4.40
N ASP A 179 -16.65 22.36 -4.87
CA ASP A 179 -16.45 23.78 -4.56
C ASP A 179 -16.53 24.07 -3.06
N ASN A 180 -17.36 23.35 -2.34
CA ASN A 180 -17.50 23.45 -0.88
C ASN A 180 -16.39 22.68 -0.13
N ASN A 181 -15.31 22.32 -0.82
CA ASN A 181 -14.18 21.55 -0.29
C ASN A 181 -14.55 20.17 0.29
N ILE A 182 -15.71 19.60 -0.09
CA ILE A 182 -16.07 18.24 0.28
C ILE A 182 -15.29 17.28 -0.60
N ARG A 183 -14.50 16.39 0.03
CA ARG A 183 -13.71 15.37 -0.64
C ARG A 183 -14.48 14.05 -0.67
N THR A 184 -14.55 13.44 -1.84
CA THR A 184 -15.24 12.17 -2.08
C THR A 184 -14.31 11.24 -2.84
N SER A 185 -14.26 9.98 -2.47
CA SER A 185 -13.46 8.97 -3.16
C SER A 185 -14.26 8.21 -4.20
N ILE A 186 -13.59 7.87 -5.29
CA ILE A 186 -14.00 6.88 -6.28
C ILE A 186 -12.94 5.78 -6.22
N VAL A 187 -13.35 4.56 -5.87
CA VAL A 187 -12.44 3.45 -5.56
C VAL A 187 -12.47 2.40 -6.66
N TYR A 188 -11.30 1.95 -7.09
CA TYR A 188 -11.21 0.85 -8.05
C TYR A 188 -11.29 -0.50 -7.33
N ILE A 189 -12.27 -1.31 -7.70
CA ILE A 189 -12.48 -2.65 -7.17
C ILE A 189 -11.74 -3.63 -8.06
N LYS A 190 -10.63 -4.17 -7.55
CA LYS A 190 -9.74 -5.03 -8.32
C LYS A 190 -10.43 -6.29 -8.84
N ASP A 191 -11.23 -6.94 -8.01
CA ASP A 191 -11.93 -8.19 -8.34
C ASP A 191 -13.02 -7.96 -9.40
N GLU A 192 -13.70 -6.82 -9.37
CA GLU A 192 -14.73 -6.43 -10.35
C GLU A 192 -14.13 -5.74 -11.59
N LYS A 193 -12.86 -5.34 -11.55
CA LYS A 193 -12.20 -4.50 -12.57
C LYS A 193 -13.00 -3.23 -12.87
N ALA A 194 -13.66 -2.67 -11.87
CA ALA A 194 -14.59 -1.54 -11.99
C ALA A 194 -14.31 -0.46 -10.94
N TRP A 195 -14.72 0.77 -11.26
CA TRP A 195 -14.68 1.89 -10.34
C TRP A 195 -16.02 2.04 -9.63
N ARG A 196 -15.98 2.28 -8.33
CA ARG A 196 -17.17 2.60 -7.52
C ARG A 196 -17.10 3.99 -6.93
N PHE A 197 -18.16 4.76 -7.15
CA PHE A 197 -18.36 6.07 -6.53
C PHE A 197 -18.86 5.87 -5.11
N LEU A 198 -18.16 6.44 -4.14
CA LEU A 198 -18.64 6.49 -2.77
C LEU A 198 -19.70 7.60 -2.60
N PRO A 199 -20.54 7.54 -1.58
CA PRO A 199 -21.45 8.62 -1.25
C PRO A 199 -20.69 9.94 -1.03
N ILE A 200 -21.32 11.07 -1.31
CA ILE A 200 -20.70 12.40 -1.20
C ILE A 200 -20.11 12.61 0.20
N GLY A 201 -18.84 13.00 0.24
CA GLY A 201 -18.10 13.23 1.48
C GLY A 201 -17.55 11.96 2.12
N HIS A 202 -17.72 10.80 1.50
CA HIS A 202 -17.11 9.56 1.96
C HIS A 202 -15.76 9.34 1.28
N ARG A 203 -14.77 8.90 2.08
CA ARG A 203 -13.40 8.67 1.61
C ARG A 203 -12.95 7.26 1.93
N TYR A 204 -12.12 6.71 1.06
CA TYR A 204 -11.43 5.46 1.27
C TYR A 204 -10.23 5.65 2.20
N ILE A 205 -9.95 4.69 3.08
CA ILE A 205 -8.78 4.71 3.96
C ILE A 205 -7.84 3.58 3.57
N TYR A 206 -8.30 2.33 3.66
CA TYR A 206 -7.52 1.15 3.29
C TYR A 206 -8.40 -0.07 3.04
N PHE A 207 -7.83 -1.09 2.38
CA PHE A 207 -8.41 -2.40 2.19
C PHE A 207 -7.61 -3.44 2.98
N SER A 208 -8.28 -4.27 3.74
CA SER A 208 -7.63 -5.32 4.51
C SER A 208 -8.60 -6.47 4.76
N TYR A 209 -8.13 -7.70 4.57
CA TYR A 209 -8.89 -8.91 4.83
C TYR A 209 -10.33 -8.87 4.25
N ASP A 210 -10.45 -8.53 2.95
CA ASP A 210 -11.72 -8.45 2.21
C ASP A 210 -12.68 -7.33 2.64
N LEU A 211 -12.21 -6.36 3.41
CA LEU A 211 -12.98 -5.21 3.85
C LEU A 211 -12.38 -3.90 3.35
N TYR A 212 -13.24 -3.00 2.87
CA TYR A 212 -12.89 -1.61 2.62
C TYR A 212 -13.22 -0.80 3.87
N VAL A 213 -12.21 -0.17 4.45
CA VAL A 213 -12.40 0.78 5.56
C VAL A 213 -12.54 2.17 4.98
N LEU A 214 -13.66 2.79 5.30
CA LEU A 214 -14.10 4.07 4.79
C LEU A 214 -14.30 5.06 5.95
N VAL A 215 -14.32 6.34 5.61
CA VAL A 215 -14.66 7.42 6.54
C VAL A 215 -15.77 8.27 5.92
N ASN A 216 -16.79 8.62 6.69
CA ASN A 216 -17.85 9.50 6.26
C ASN A 216 -17.46 10.99 6.45
N ARG A 217 -18.33 11.91 6.04
CA ARG A 217 -18.11 13.35 6.16
C ARG A 217 -18.01 13.90 7.60
N ASN A 218 -18.39 13.09 8.59
CA ASN A 218 -18.27 13.44 10.02
C ASN A 218 -17.01 12.82 10.64
N ASP A 219 -16.06 12.38 9.83
CA ASP A 219 -14.83 11.69 10.20
C ASP A 219 -15.04 10.36 10.97
N LEU A 220 -16.25 9.82 10.95
CA LEU A 220 -16.54 8.52 11.54
C LEU A 220 -16.24 7.39 10.55
N LYS A 221 -15.50 6.41 11.03
CA LYS A 221 -15.06 5.26 10.24
C LYS A 221 -16.09 4.14 10.28
N TYR A 222 -16.12 3.38 9.19
CA TYR A 222 -16.97 2.21 9.02
C TYR A 222 -16.30 1.24 8.06
N ALA A 223 -16.79 0.01 7.99
CA ALA A 223 -16.31 -0.95 7.02
C ALA A 223 -17.45 -1.52 6.17
N VAL A 224 -17.09 -1.79 4.90
CA VAL A 224 -17.98 -2.47 3.95
C VAL A 224 -17.29 -3.72 3.42
N ASP A 225 -18.06 -4.71 3.02
CA ASP A 225 -17.58 -5.91 2.34
C ASP A 225 -17.24 -5.62 0.86
N LYS A 226 -16.84 -6.64 0.12
CA LYS A 226 -16.56 -6.54 -1.33
C LYS A 226 -17.77 -6.12 -2.16
N GLN A 227 -18.97 -6.39 -1.71
CA GLN A 227 -20.24 -5.97 -2.33
C GLN A 227 -20.68 -4.57 -1.90
N PHE A 228 -19.87 -3.90 -1.07
CA PHE A 228 -20.16 -2.58 -0.48
C PHE A 228 -21.36 -2.57 0.47
N ASN A 229 -21.71 -3.71 1.07
CA ASN A 229 -22.63 -3.75 2.19
C ASN A 229 -21.92 -3.27 3.45
N ILE A 230 -22.61 -2.44 4.25
CA ILE A 230 -22.07 -2.01 5.55
C ILE A 230 -22.04 -3.23 6.48
N VAL A 231 -20.84 -3.57 6.97
CA VAL A 231 -20.62 -4.66 7.94
C VAL A 231 -20.12 -4.14 9.29
N VAL A 232 -19.60 -2.91 9.33
CA VAL A 232 -19.29 -2.15 10.55
C VAL A 232 -19.89 -0.76 10.43
N LEU A 233 -20.67 -0.35 11.42
CA LEU A 233 -21.42 0.92 11.40
C LEU A 233 -20.52 2.16 11.34
N PRO A 234 -20.97 3.27 10.70
CA PRO A 234 -20.23 4.52 10.62
C PRO A 234 -20.32 5.34 11.93
N CYS A 235 -19.79 4.79 13.02
CA CYS A 235 -19.89 5.39 14.35
C CYS A 235 -18.56 5.33 15.15
N PHE A 236 -17.45 4.97 14.52
CA PHE A 236 -16.18 4.76 15.19
C PHE A 236 -15.13 5.80 14.81
N ASP A 237 -14.27 6.15 15.76
CA ASP A 237 -13.11 7.04 15.55
C ASP A 237 -11.98 6.29 14.87
N SER A 238 -11.86 4.97 15.11
CA SER A 238 -10.86 4.11 14.51
C SER A 238 -11.38 2.69 14.32
N ILE A 239 -10.91 2.04 13.26
CA ILE A 239 -11.16 0.64 12.95
C ILE A 239 -9.82 0.01 12.58
N LYS A 240 -9.49 -1.13 13.17
CA LYS A 240 -8.34 -1.96 12.80
C LYS A 240 -8.83 -3.36 12.48
N VAL A 241 -8.68 -3.77 11.23
CA VAL A 241 -9.15 -5.07 10.74
C VAL A 241 -8.03 -6.10 10.91
N ASP A 242 -8.40 -7.24 11.47
CA ASP A 242 -7.59 -8.46 11.52
C ASP A 242 -8.31 -9.59 10.76
N SER A 243 -7.69 -10.76 10.63
CA SER A 243 -8.23 -11.91 9.88
C SER A 243 -9.61 -12.35 10.37
N HIS A 244 -9.84 -12.41 11.66
CA HIS A 244 -11.06 -12.94 12.29
C HIS A 244 -11.81 -11.90 13.14
N TYR A 245 -11.15 -10.79 13.48
CA TYR A 245 -11.65 -9.82 14.43
C TYR A 245 -11.45 -8.40 13.93
N ILE A 246 -12.21 -7.47 14.49
CA ILE A 246 -12.07 -6.05 14.22
C ILE A 246 -12.03 -5.33 15.55
N VAL A 247 -10.95 -4.60 15.79
CA VAL A 247 -10.87 -3.67 16.93
C VAL A 247 -11.45 -2.33 16.48
N VAL A 248 -12.45 -1.88 17.21
CA VAL A 248 -13.11 -0.58 16.98
C VAL A 248 -12.84 0.35 18.15
N LYS A 249 -12.71 1.65 17.89
CA LYS A 249 -12.53 2.67 18.92
C LYS A 249 -13.60 3.74 18.79
N ARG A 250 -14.19 4.13 19.90
CA ARG A 250 -15.18 5.21 19.97
C ARG A 250 -14.99 5.98 21.28
N ASN A 251 -14.91 7.32 21.20
CA ASN A 251 -14.72 8.20 22.35
C ASN A 251 -13.53 7.78 23.25
N GLY A 252 -12.42 7.39 22.61
CA GLY A 252 -11.23 6.94 23.33
C GLY A 252 -11.24 5.49 23.80
N GLN A 253 -12.39 4.81 23.84
CA GLN A 253 -12.52 3.42 24.29
C GLN A 253 -12.60 2.44 23.13
N CYS A 254 -12.07 1.24 23.34
CA CYS A 254 -11.98 0.17 22.36
C CYS A 254 -12.95 -0.98 22.67
N GLY A 255 -13.38 -1.66 21.62
CA GLY A 255 -14.15 -2.90 21.66
C GLY A 255 -13.77 -3.82 20.53
N ILE A 256 -14.26 -5.05 20.55
CA ILE A 256 -13.96 -6.10 19.55
C ILE A 256 -15.25 -6.56 18.89
N LEU A 257 -15.21 -6.67 17.55
CA LEU A 257 -16.24 -7.31 16.76
C LEU A 257 -15.73 -8.63 16.18
N SER A 258 -16.61 -9.63 16.07
CA SER A 258 -16.32 -10.89 15.39
C SER A 258 -16.63 -10.79 13.90
N ARG A 259 -15.72 -11.21 13.05
CA ARG A 259 -16.00 -11.36 11.60
C ARG A 259 -16.79 -12.64 11.27
N ASN A 260 -16.83 -13.59 12.21
CA ASN A 260 -17.48 -14.88 12.05
C ASN A 260 -18.94 -14.90 12.56
N LYS A 261 -19.35 -13.85 13.27
CA LYS A 261 -20.71 -13.73 13.82
C LYS A 261 -21.31 -12.42 13.36
N THR A 262 -22.60 -12.47 12.97
CA THR A 262 -23.34 -11.29 12.51
C THR A 262 -24.64 -11.13 13.27
N ILE A 263 -25.13 -9.90 13.33
CA ILE A 263 -26.43 -9.54 13.91
C ILE A 263 -27.19 -8.62 12.95
N PHE A 264 -28.51 -8.65 13.01
CA PHE A 264 -29.37 -7.70 12.32
C PHE A 264 -29.63 -6.50 13.22
N VAL A 265 -29.48 -5.30 12.65
CA VAL A 265 -29.79 -4.06 13.33
C VAL A 265 -30.94 -3.37 12.60
N ASN A 266 -31.93 -2.87 13.34
CA ASN A 266 -33.09 -2.18 12.77
C ASN A 266 -32.62 -1.00 11.89
N GLY A 267 -33.23 -0.88 10.70
CA GLY A 267 -32.89 0.16 9.73
C GLY A 267 -31.68 -0.16 8.84
N ILE A 268 -31.02 -1.30 9.02
CA ILE A 268 -29.91 -1.75 8.17
C ILE A 268 -30.34 -3.01 7.42
N ARG A 269 -30.22 -2.96 6.09
CA ARG A 269 -30.69 -4.06 5.22
C ARG A 269 -29.92 -5.36 5.40
N ASN A 270 -28.61 -5.24 5.58
CA ASN A 270 -27.69 -6.38 5.68
C ASN A 270 -27.22 -6.57 7.13
N PRO A 271 -26.89 -7.81 7.53
CA PRO A 271 -26.33 -8.05 8.87
C PRO A 271 -24.97 -7.38 9.02
N ILE A 272 -24.68 -6.92 10.22
CA ILE A 272 -23.38 -6.35 10.61
C ILE A 272 -22.62 -7.31 11.52
N TYR A 273 -21.31 -7.13 11.66
CA TYR A 273 -20.50 -7.95 12.56
C TYR A 273 -20.91 -7.76 14.01
N ALA A 274 -21.04 -8.90 14.71
CA ALA A 274 -21.49 -8.94 16.11
C ALA A 274 -20.37 -8.48 17.07
N PRO A 275 -20.69 -7.71 18.12
CA PRO A 275 -19.73 -7.41 19.16
C PRO A 275 -19.38 -8.65 19.98
N ILE A 276 -18.09 -8.82 20.26
CA ILE A 276 -17.58 -9.78 21.25
C ILE A 276 -17.52 -9.11 22.62
N THR A 277 -17.06 -7.86 22.66
CA THR A 277 -16.96 -7.07 23.89
C THR A 277 -17.75 -5.78 23.77
N LYS A 278 -18.07 -5.19 24.91
CA LYS A 278 -18.47 -3.78 24.98
C LYS A 278 -17.30 -2.88 24.58
N ILE A 279 -17.61 -1.64 24.23
CA ILE A 279 -16.60 -0.59 23.96
C ILE A 279 -16.31 0.07 25.31
N GLU A 280 -15.32 -0.44 26.03
CA GLU A 280 -15.02 -0.03 27.40
C GLU A 280 -13.54 -0.13 27.80
N PHE A 281 -12.67 -0.58 26.89
CA PHE A 281 -11.24 -0.74 27.14
C PHE A 281 -10.44 0.44 26.61
N ASP A 282 -9.37 0.79 27.27
CA ASP A 282 -8.47 1.88 26.85
C ASP A 282 -7.64 1.45 25.63
N ASP A 283 -7.22 0.17 25.61
CA ASP A 283 -6.49 -0.44 24.48
C ASP A 283 -6.76 -1.94 24.37
N ILE A 284 -6.56 -2.48 23.17
CA ILE A 284 -6.78 -3.90 22.87
C ILE A 284 -5.69 -4.38 21.90
N LYS A 285 -5.07 -5.51 22.26
CA LYS A 285 -4.11 -6.22 21.39
C LYS A 285 -4.56 -7.65 21.14
N ILE A 286 -4.88 -7.98 19.87
CA ILE A 286 -5.29 -9.32 19.47
C ILE A 286 -4.07 -10.26 19.37
N LEU A 287 -4.24 -11.49 19.88
CA LEU A 287 -3.24 -12.55 19.93
C LEU A 287 -3.92 -13.89 19.59
N GLY A 288 -4.07 -14.18 18.28
CA GLY A 288 -4.80 -15.36 17.82
C GLY A 288 -6.26 -15.35 18.26
N ASN A 289 -6.68 -16.33 19.05
CA ASN A 289 -8.05 -16.43 19.60
C ASN A 289 -8.23 -15.76 20.96
N ARG A 290 -7.23 -14.99 21.42
CA ARG A 290 -7.26 -14.23 22.67
C ARG A 290 -6.95 -12.75 22.41
N ALA A 291 -7.32 -11.89 23.35
CA ALA A 291 -6.94 -10.48 23.34
C ALA A 291 -6.45 -10.06 24.72
N ILE A 292 -5.36 -9.29 24.73
CA ILE A 292 -5.00 -8.49 25.90
C ILE A 292 -5.83 -7.22 25.84
N VAL A 293 -6.54 -6.92 26.90
CA VAL A 293 -7.31 -5.70 27.07
C VAL A 293 -6.72 -4.85 28.19
N VAL A 294 -6.73 -3.53 28.00
CA VAL A 294 -6.26 -2.58 29.01
C VAL A 294 -7.45 -1.76 29.49
N LYS A 295 -7.59 -1.63 30.80
CA LYS A 295 -8.58 -0.78 31.43
C LYS A 295 -8.01 -0.16 32.70
N ASN A 296 -8.03 1.17 32.81
CA ASN A 296 -7.47 1.91 33.96
C ASN A 296 -6.00 1.53 34.27
N ALA A 297 -5.16 1.45 33.26
CA ALA A 297 -3.76 1.04 33.36
C ALA A 297 -3.53 -0.39 33.88
N LEU A 298 -4.54 -1.24 33.86
CA LEU A 298 -4.46 -2.65 34.19
C LEU A 298 -4.75 -3.50 32.97
N GLN A 299 -4.03 -4.61 32.82
CA GLN A 299 -4.20 -5.57 31.73
C GLN A 299 -5.04 -6.76 32.17
N GLY A 300 -5.86 -7.25 31.27
CA GLY A 300 -6.62 -8.49 31.39
C GLY A 300 -6.59 -9.28 30.11
N ILE A 301 -7.23 -10.44 30.09
CA ILE A 301 -7.29 -11.34 28.93
C ILE A 301 -8.73 -11.75 28.66
N ILE A 302 -9.09 -11.75 27.39
CA ILE A 302 -10.41 -12.18 26.89
C ILE A 302 -10.20 -13.32 25.89
N ASN A 303 -11.05 -14.33 25.97
CA ASN A 303 -11.22 -15.33 24.92
C ASN A 303 -12.11 -14.75 23.81
N LEU A 304 -11.60 -14.72 22.57
CA LEU A 304 -12.30 -14.12 21.43
C LEU A 304 -13.32 -15.04 20.78
N GLU A 305 -13.35 -16.32 21.06
CA GLU A 305 -14.34 -17.26 20.52
C GLU A 305 -15.72 -17.08 21.14
N ASN A 306 -15.76 -16.83 22.45
CA ASN A 306 -16.99 -16.73 23.24
C ASN A 306 -17.17 -15.39 23.95
N GLY A 307 -16.10 -14.59 24.06
CA GLY A 307 -16.12 -13.29 24.75
C GLY A 307 -15.90 -13.40 26.27
N ASP A 308 -15.57 -14.59 26.77
CA ASP A 308 -15.33 -14.80 28.20
C ASP A 308 -14.06 -14.08 28.67
N ILE A 309 -14.14 -13.48 29.83
CA ILE A 309 -12.99 -12.88 30.48
C ILE A 309 -12.21 -14.02 31.16
N LEU A 310 -11.02 -14.32 30.66
CA LEU A 310 -10.10 -15.30 31.23
C LEU A 310 -9.35 -14.72 32.41
N CYS A 311 -9.01 -13.44 32.35
CA CYS A 311 -8.36 -12.69 33.41
C CYS A 311 -8.94 -11.27 33.42
N LEU A 312 -9.51 -10.86 34.54
CA LEU A 312 -9.95 -9.47 34.74
C LEU A 312 -8.76 -8.50 34.63
N PRO A 313 -8.96 -7.24 34.22
CA PRO A 313 -7.90 -6.23 34.22
C PRO A 313 -7.37 -5.97 35.65
N CYS A 314 -6.29 -6.66 36.01
CA CYS A 314 -5.66 -6.61 37.34
C CYS A 314 -4.13 -6.57 37.29
N ILE A 315 -3.53 -6.85 36.12
CA ILE A 315 -2.08 -6.87 35.92
C ILE A 315 -1.62 -5.47 35.49
N PRO A 316 -0.73 -4.78 36.24
CA PRO A 316 -0.24 -3.46 35.85
C PRO A 316 0.43 -3.46 34.48
N ILE A 317 0.23 -2.38 33.69
CA ILE A 317 0.80 -2.26 32.32
C ILE A 317 2.33 -2.20 32.29
N GLU A 318 2.97 -1.85 33.38
CA GLU A 318 4.41 -1.90 33.55
C GLU A 318 4.99 -3.30 33.48
N TYR A 319 4.14 -4.33 33.62
CA TYR A 319 4.47 -5.73 33.42
C TYR A 319 3.85 -6.25 32.12
N PRO A 320 4.44 -5.95 30.95
CA PRO A 320 3.82 -6.27 29.68
C PRO A 320 3.66 -7.79 29.50
N ILE A 321 2.42 -8.21 29.25
CA ILE A 321 2.07 -9.60 28.96
C ILE A 321 2.74 -10.03 27.67
N LEU A 322 3.41 -11.19 27.71
CA LEU A 322 4.12 -11.74 26.54
C LEU A 322 3.18 -12.58 25.66
N PRO A 323 3.06 -12.23 24.38
CA PRO A 323 2.03 -12.83 23.51
C PRO A 323 2.18 -14.33 23.26
N TYR A 324 3.40 -14.85 23.32
CA TYR A 324 3.71 -16.26 22.99
C TYR A 324 3.77 -17.20 24.18
N THR A 325 3.48 -16.71 25.39
CA THR A 325 3.57 -17.48 26.64
C THR A 325 2.23 -17.72 27.30
N LEU A 326 1.13 -17.36 26.64
CA LEU A 326 -0.22 -17.66 27.06
C LEU A 326 -0.47 -19.15 26.88
N ASN A 327 -0.30 -19.95 27.93
CA ASN A 327 -0.84 -21.29 28.00
C ASN A 327 -2.22 -21.27 28.69
N ASP A 328 -2.87 -22.43 28.78
CA ASP A 328 -4.23 -22.49 29.29
C ASP A 328 -4.34 -22.20 30.80
N ASN A 329 -3.22 -22.15 31.53
CA ASN A 329 -3.21 -22.03 32.98
C ASN A 329 -2.37 -20.89 33.55
N ALA A 330 -1.54 -20.23 32.73
CA ALA A 330 -0.66 -19.16 33.22
C ALA A 330 -0.40 -18.09 32.14
N ILE A 331 -0.20 -16.88 32.61
CA ILE A 331 0.10 -15.69 31.79
C ILE A 331 1.52 -15.24 32.15
N ALA A 332 2.44 -15.36 31.22
CA ALA A 332 3.78 -14.83 31.43
C ALA A 332 3.83 -13.34 31.14
N PHE A 333 4.57 -12.62 31.96
CA PHE A 333 4.87 -11.20 31.80
C PHE A 333 6.36 -10.93 32.01
N LYS A 334 6.81 -9.74 31.58
CA LYS A 334 8.20 -9.31 31.77
C LYS A 334 8.25 -8.21 32.81
N THR A 335 9.12 -8.37 33.82
CA THR A 335 9.34 -7.32 34.81
C THR A 335 10.26 -6.22 34.28
N THR A 336 10.30 -5.07 34.93
CA THR A 336 11.21 -3.96 34.62
C THR A 336 12.70 -4.34 34.71
N LYS A 337 13.03 -5.39 35.47
CA LYS A 337 14.40 -5.95 35.60
C LYS A 337 14.71 -7.04 34.56
N HIS A 338 13.92 -7.15 33.51
CA HIS A 338 14.05 -8.19 32.48
C HIS A 338 13.88 -9.63 32.96
N GLN A 339 13.33 -9.83 34.12
CA GLN A 339 12.95 -11.14 34.62
C GLN A 339 11.54 -11.50 34.12
N TYR A 340 11.24 -12.80 34.10
CA TYR A 340 9.91 -13.29 33.75
C TYR A 340 9.16 -13.65 35.01
N GLY A 341 7.88 -13.33 35.05
CA GLY A 341 6.94 -13.72 36.07
C GLY A 341 5.71 -14.36 35.46
N TYR A 342 4.88 -14.96 36.28
CA TYR A 342 3.65 -15.62 35.85
C TYR A 342 2.49 -15.22 36.72
N PHE A 343 1.33 -14.99 36.10
CA PHE A 343 0.04 -14.87 36.78
C PHE A 343 -0.82 -16.09 36.43
N ASP A 344 -1.68 -16.50 37.36
CA ASP A 344 -2.80 -17.39 36.99
C ASP A 344 -3.88 -16.62 36.21
N LEU A 345 -4.94 -17.32 35.81
CA LEU A 345 -6.03 -16.71 35.06
C LEU A 345 -6.90 -15.79 35.94
N GLU A 346 -6.83 -15.90 37.23
CA GLU A 346 -7.47 -15.01 38.22
C GLU A 346 -6.65 -13.75 38.51
N GLY A 347 -5.41 -13.68 37.98
CA GLY A 347 -4.50 -12.55 38.10
C GLY A 347 -3.66 -12.57 39.41
N HIS A 348 -3.55 -13.71 40.06
CA HIS A 348 -2.64 -13.87 41.20
C HIS A 348 -1.23 -14.15 40.70
N LEU A 349 -0.25 -13.49 41.28
CA LEU A 349 1.16 -13.72 41.00
C LEU A 349 1.58 -15.13 41.48
N LEU A 350 2.07 -15.91 40.55
CA LEU A 350 2.55 -17.28 40.83
C LEU A 350 4.03 -17.28 41.23
N PHE A 351 4.85 -16.48 40.52
CA PHE A 351 6.30 -16.33 40.81
C PHE A 351 6.83 -15.00 40.26
#